data_a09ca2346c5415c89536da5f78fad735
#
_entry.id   a09ca2346c5415c89536da5f78fad735
#
_cell.length_a   1.000
_cell.length_b   1.000
_cell.length_c   1.000
_cell.angle_alpha   90.00
_cell.angle_beta   90.00
_cell.angle_gamma   90.00
#
_symmetry.space_group_name_H-M   'P 1'
#
loop_
_entity.id
_entity.type
_entity.pdbx_description
1 polymer ?
#
loop_
_entity_poly.entity_id
_entity_poly.type
_entity_poly.pdbx_seq_one_letter_code
_entity_poly.pdbx_strand_id
1 'polypeptide(L)'
;MTRKLAGLAGVLGPFFAAPAAQAAPGVQAWEGPIFAWSPAGGVLAGPVLFGVALEVVVWAVAIVGALAALGQAWLFYRWMIRSDEGNPRMVEIASFVREGANAYLRQQYKVVAAFFVVIFVLLALAAFGLNVQSHWVPFAFLTGGFFSGLAGWCGMKTATWASSRTAAGAQKSLNQGLQVAFRSGAVMGLVVVGLGLLDICLWFAALYWLVPMLGYAKLSLVEITVTMLCFGMGASSQALFARVGGGIFTKAADVGADLVGKVEHSIPEDDPRNPATIADNVGDNVGDVAGMGADLYESYCGSILATAALGVSAVARPVGRATG
;
A
#
# COMPACT_ATOMS: atom_id res chain seq x y z
N MET A 1 -19.04 -33.92 12.20
CA MET A 1 -17.99 -32.94 12.01
C MET A 1 -18.06 -32.25 10.64
N THR A 2 -18.62 -32.87 9.63
CA THR A 2 -18.72 -32.38 8.24
C THR A 2 -19.72 -31.24 8.00
N ARG A 3 -20.76 -31.06 8.82
CA ARG A 3 -21.78 -30.01 8.61
C ARG A 3 -21.37 -28.61 9.14
N LYS A 4 -20.39 -28.50 10.06
CA LYS A 4 -19.87 -27.21 10.54
C LYS A 4 -18.84 -26.58 9.61
N LEU A 5 -18.14 -27.37 8.81
CA LEU A 5 -17.20 -26.87 7.78
C LEU A 5 -17.93 -26.29 6.55
N ALA A 6 -19.13 -26.78 6.22
CA ALA A 6 -19.94 -26.25 5.13
C ALA A 6 -20.48 -24.82 5.43
N GLY A 7 -20.70 -24.48 6.69
CA GLY A 7 -21.13 -23.13 7.12
C GLY A 7 -20.02 -22.08 7.00
N LEU A 8 -18.78 -22.45 7.28
CA LEU A 8 -17.61 -21.55 7.10
C LEU A 8 -17.30 -21.30 5.62
N ALA A 9 -17.47 -22.29 4.78
CA ALA A 9 -17.31 -22.14 3.32
C ALA A 9 -18.34 -21.17 2.72
N GLY A 10 -19.55 -21.09 3.28
CA GLY A 10 -20.60 -20.17 2.84
C GLY A 10 -20.35 -18.69 3.19
N VAL A 11 -19.65 -18.43 4.28
CA VAL A 11 -19.35 -17.04 4.74
C VAL A 11 -18.06 -16.51 4.09
N LEU A 12 -17.10 -17.39 3.81
CA LEU A 12 -15.81 -17.00 3.19
C LEU A 12 -15.83 -17.17 1.66
N GLY A 13 -16.83 -17.85 1.11
CA GLY A 13 -16.97 -18.10 -0.33
C GLY A 13 -16.91 -16.86 -1.22
N PRO A 14 -17.57 -15.74 -0.88
CA PRO A 14 -17.47 -14.50 -1.68
C PRO A 14 -16.08 -13.85 -1.67
N PHE A 15 -15.28 -14.07 -0.62
CA PHE A 15 -13.94 -13.49 -0.48
C PHE A 15 -12.84 -14.33 -1.16
N PHE A 16 -13.07 -15.63 -1.34
CA PHE A 16 -12.08 -16.56 -1.90
C PHE A 16 -12.45 -17.10 -3.29
N ALA A 17 -13.65 -16.83 -3.76
CA ALA A 17 -14.07 -17.15 -5.11
C ALA A 17 -13.69 -16.01 -6.08
N ALA A 18 -12.40 -15.74 -6.24
CA ALA A 18 -11.94 -15.47 -7.59
C ALA A 18 -12.12 -16.79 -8.33
N PRO A 19 -12.97 -16.86 -9.39
CA PRO A 19 -13.06 -18.08 -10.17
C PRO A 19 -11.63 -18.41 -10.60
N ALA A 20 -11.15 -19.62 -10.28
CA ALA A 20 -10.03 -20.17 -11.00
C ALA A 20 -10.37 -19.92 -12.46
N ALA A 21 -9.66 -18.98 -13.10
CA ALA A 21 -9.78 -18.78 -14.52
C ALA A 21 -9.17 -20.03 -15.16
N GLN A 22 -9.92 -21.14 -15.09
CA GLN A 22 -9.78 -22.19 -16.08
C GLN A 22 -10.02 -21.45 -17.38
N ALA A 23 -8.96 -21.29 -18.16
CA ALA A 23 -9.04 -20.76 -19.49
C ALA A 23 -10.22 -21.47 -20.14
N ALA A 24 -11.28 -20.71 -20.47
CA ALA A 24 -12.44 -21.30 -21.11
C ALA A 24 -11.91 -22.07 -22.31
N PRO A 25 -12.37 -23.30 -22.56
CA PRO A 25 -11.86 -24.11 -23.66
C PRO A 25 -12.02 -23.30 -24.96
N GLY A 26 -10.89 -22.90 -25.57
CA GLY A 26 -10.85 -22.02 -26.75
C GLY A 26 -10.16 -20.65 -26.53
N VAL A 27 -9.72 -20.30 -25.32
CA VAL A 27 -8.88 -19.12 -25.08
C VAL A 27 -7.43 -19.53 -25.28
N GLN A 28 -6.87 -19.21 -26.44
CA GLN A 28 -5.41 -19.26 -26.62
C GLN A 28 -4.79 -18.14 -25.77
N ALA A 29 -3.81 -18.52 -24.92
CA ALA A 29 -3.02 -17.53 -24.20
C ALA A 29 -2.35 -16.61 -25.23
N TRP A 30 -2.47 -15.28 -25.01
CA TRP A 30 -1.73 -14.31 -25.81
C TRP A 30 -0.24 -14.48 -25.54
N GLU A 31 0.51 -14.95 -26.51
CA GLU A 31 1.98 -15.12 -26.43
C GLU A 31 2.76 -13.93 -27.02
N GLY A 32 2.07 -12.90 -27.50
CA GLY A 32 2.67 -11.70 -28.09
C GLY A 32 3.00 -10.62 -27.07
N PRO A 33 3.84 -9.64 -27.44
CA PRO A 33 4.12 -8.48 -26.58
C PRO A 33 2.84 -7.67 -26.31
N ILE A 34 2.75 -7.07 -25.11
CA ILE A 34 1.57 -6.38 -24.57
C ILE A 34 0.99 -5.31 -25.51
N PHE A 35 1.76 -4.80 -26.47
CA PHE A 35 1.38 -3.76 -27.40
C PHE A 35 1.48 -4.15 -28.90
N ALA A 36 1.36 -5.42 -29.25
CA ALA A 36 1.28 -5.81 -30.66
C ALA A 36 -0.12 -5.50 -31.20
N TRP A 37 -0.32 -4.29 -31.75
CA TRP A 37 -1.44 -4.00 -32.63
C TRP A 37 -1.02 -4.28 -34.08
N SER A 38 -1.59 -5.30 -34.70
CA SER A 38 -1.43 -5.58 -36.13
C SER A 38 -2.78 -5.53 -36.84
N PRO A 39 -2.99 -4.63 -37.80
CA PRO A 39 -4.19 -4.66 -38.62
C PRO A 39 -4.19 -5.73 -39.73
N ALA A 40 -3.09 -6.45 -39.93
CA ALA A 40 -2.97 -7.49 -40.97
C ALA A 40 -2.08 -8.63 -40.47
N GLY A 41 -2.66 -9.81 -40.32
CA GLY A 41 -2.17 -11.12 -39.88
C GLY A 41 -0.72 -11.57 -40.17
N GLY A 42 0.24 -10.74 -39.92
CA GLY A 42 1.68 -11.08 -39.95
C GLY A 42 2.25 -11.11 -38.53
N VAL A 43 3.13 -12.08 -38.27
CA VAL A 43 3.95 -12.11 -37.05
C VAL A 43 4.84 -10.86 -37.05
N LEU A 44 4.37 -9.80 -36.39
CA LEU A 44 5.18 -8.61 -36.19
C LEU A 44 5.96 -8.75 -34.88
N ALA A 45 7.27 -8.53 -34.96
CA ALA A 45 8.06 -8.19 -33.79
C ALA A 45 7.33 -7.04 -33.05
N GLY A 46 7.13 -7.14 -31.74
CA GLY A 46 6.45 -6.11 -30.97
C GLY A 46 7.07 -4.72 -31.20
N PRO A 47 6.35 -3.62 -30.92
CA PRO A 47 6.89 -2.30 -31.13
C PRO A 47 8.18 -2.14 -30.35
N VAL A 48 9.24 -1.74 -31.06
CA VAL A 48 10.55 -1.46 -30.49
C VAL A 48 10.82 0.03 -30.51
N LEU A 49 11.35 0.54 -29.42
CA LEU A 49 11.83 1.90 -29.31
C LEU A 49 13.35 1.86 -29.09
N PHE A 50 14.10 2.50 -29.98
CA PHE A 50 15.58 2.47 -30.00
C PHE A 50 16.19 1.03 -29.98
N GLY A 51 15.52 0.05 -30.60
CA GLY A 51 15.98 -1.34 -30.66
C GLY A 51 15.67 -2.17 -29.41
N VAL A 52 14.95 -1.61 -28.42
CA VAL A 52 14.52 -2.27 -27.20
C VAL A 52 13.01 -2.52 -27.25
N ALA A 53 12.55 -3.65 -26.75
CA ALA A 53 11.12 -3.94 -26.64
C ALA A 53 10.41 -2.86 -25.83
N LEU A 54 9.27 -2.38 -26.31
CA LEU A 54 8.55 -1.24 -25.71
C LEU A 54 8.15 -1.52 -24.25
N GLU A 55 7.81 -2.76 -23.91
CA GLU A 55 7.50 -3.16 -22.54
C GLU A 55 8.66 -2.91 -21.57
N VAL A 56 9.91 -3.16 -22.01
CA VAL A 56 11.11 -2.91 -21.18
C VAL A 56 11.31 -1.41 -20.96
N VAL A 57 11.08 -0.61 -22.02
CA VAL A 57 11.20 0.86 -21.93
C VAL A 57 10.17 1.43 -20.98
N VAL A 58 8.89 1.03 -21.09
CA VAL A 58 7.81 1.49 -20.21
C VAL A 58 8.08 1.09 -18.78
N TRP A 59 8.50 -0.17 -18.55
CA TRP A 59 8.86 -0.66 -17.22
C TRP A 59 10.05 0.13 -16.64
N ALA A 60 11.09 0.39 -17.42
CA ALA A 60 12.25 1.16 -16.97
C ALA A 60 11.86 2.60 -16.59
N VAL A 61 11.00 3.25 -17.37
CA VAL A 61 10.48 4.58 -17.05
C VAL A 61 9.70 4.56 -15.73
N ALA A 62 8.87 3.55 -15.50
CA ALA A 62 8.12 3.40 -14.25
C ALA A 62 9.04 3.20 -13.03
N ILE A 63 10.06 2.34 -13.13
CA ILE A 63 11.09 2.16 -12.07
C ILE A 63 11.84 3.45 -11.79
N VAL A 64 12.30 4.14 -12.83
CA VAL A 64 13.01 5.43 -12.66
C VAL A 64 12.10 6.46 -11.99
N GLY A 65 10.83 6.52 -12.38
CA GLY A 65 9.83 7.38 -11.73
C GLY A 65 9.63 7.05 -10.26
N ALA A 66 9.52 5.76 -9.91
CA ALA A 66 9.40 5.29 -8.53
C ALA A 66 10.62 5.67 -7.68
N LEU A 67 11.82 5.42 -8.21
CA LEU A 67 13.08 5.77 -7.52
C LEU A 67 13.26 7.28 -7.39
N ALA A 68 12.88 8.07 -8.40
CA ALA A 68 12.89 9.53 -8.34
C ALA A 68 11.94 10.07 -7.26
N ALA A 69 10.72 9.49 -7.15
CA ALA A 69 9.76 9.86 -6.12
C ALA A 69 10.32 9.57 -4.71
N LEU A 70 10.89 8.37 -4.49
CA LEU A 70 11.50 8.00 -3.22
C LEU A 70 12.74 8.86 -2.90
N GLY A 71 13.56 9.17 -3.90
CA GLY A 71 14.69 10.07 -3.77
C GLY A 71 14.28 11.48 -3.37
N GLN A 72 13.23 12.02 -4.00
CA GLN A 72 12.67 13.32 -3.66
C GLN A 72 12.03 13.33 -2.27
N ALA A 73 11.34 12.25 -1.88
CA ALA A 73 10.81 12.08 -0.52
C ALA A 73 11.93 12.15 0.53
N TRP A 74 13.03 11.43 0.27
CA TRP A 74 14.19 11.45 1.16
C TRP A 74 14.86 12.83 1.26
N LEU A 75 14.95 13.59 0.15
CA LEU A 75 15.47 14.95 0.16
C LEU A 75 14.58 15.89 1.00
N PHE A 76 13.25 15.82 0.84
CA PHE A 76 12.31 16.60 1.64
C PHE A 76 12.36 16.22 3.11
N TYR A 77 12.43 14.93 3.43
CA TYR A 77 12.61 14.45 4.81
C TYR A 77 13.90 15.00 5.44
N ARG A 78 15.04 14.90 4.73
CA ARG A 78 16.31 15.44 5.22
C ARG A 78 16.28 16.97 5.42
N TRP A 79 15.60 17.67 4.53
CA TRP A 79 15.44 19.12 4.68
C TRP A 79 14.58 19.44 5.91
N MET A 80 13.47 18.75 6.09
CA MET A 80 12.57 18.90 7.24
C MET A 80 13.30 18.63 8.57
N ILE A 81 14.08 17.56 8.66
CA ILE A 81 14.85 17.23 9.87
C ILE A 81 15.90 18.30 10.24
N ARG A 82 16.43 19.02 9.27
CA ARG A 82 17.38 20.12 9.50
C ARG A 82 16.71 21.41 9.96
N SER A 83 15.39 21.51 9.84
CA SER A 83 14.65 22.67 10.33
C SER A 83 14.65 22.70 11.86
N ASP A 84 14.56 23.91 12.42
CA ASP A 84 14.54 24.15 13.86
C ASP A 84 13.35 23.43 14.52
N GLU A 85 13.61 22.71 15.60
CA GLU A 85 12.58 21.96 16.35
C GLU A 85 11.86 22.82 17.41
N GLY A 86 12.36 24.03 17.64
CA GLY A 86 11.79 24.98 18.59
C GLY A 86 12.46 24.96 19.97
N ASN A 87 11.74 25.42 20.99
CA ASN A 87 12.26 25.52 22.34
C ASN A 87 12.32 24.13 23.04
N PRO A 88 13.08 24.00 24.16
CA PRO A 88 13.24 22.72 24.85
C PRO A 88 11.92 22.05 25.27
N ARG A 89 10.89 22.84 25.61
CA ARG A 89 9.57 22.31 25.98
C ARG A 89 8.83 21.70 24.77
N MET A 90 8.94 22.32 23.59
CA MET A 90 8.38 21.76 22.36
C MET A 90 9.05 20.42 22.00
N VAL A 91 10.38 20.36 22.15
CA VAL A 91 11.14 19.11 21.89
C VAL A 91 10.73 18.01 22.86
N GLU A 92 10.55 18.33 24.14
CA GLU A 92 10.11 17.40 25.19
C GLU A 92 8.72 16.82 24.85
N ILE A 93 7.71 17.67 24.57
CA ILE A 93 6.36 17.24 24.22
C ILE A 93 6.38 16.39 22.94
N ALA A 94 7.09 16.84 21.91
CA ALA A 94 7.23 16.07 20.67
C ALA A 94 7.89 14.70 20.91
N SER A 95 8.77 14.56 21.91
CA SER A 95 9.35 13.27 22.26
C SER A 95 8.30 12.29 22.83
N PHE A 96 7.38 12.78 23.68
CA PHE A 96 6.28 11.96 24.21
C PHE A 96 5.31 11.52 23.12
N VAL A 97 4.97 12.40 22.19
CA VAL A 97 4.13 12.05 21.02
C VAL A 97 4.82 10.99 20.16
N ARG A 98 6.13 11.13 19.90
CA ARG A 98 6.91 10.12 19.15
C ARG A 98 6.96 8.78 19.85
N GLU A 99 7.13 8.77 21.17
CA GLU A 99 7.16 7.55 21.98
C GLU A 99 5.81 6.85 21.93
N GLY A 100 4.71 7.58 22.18
CA GLY A 100 3.35 7.06 22.12
C GLY A 100 3.00 6.49 20.75
N ALA A 101 3.29 7.22 19.67
CA ALA A 101 3.04 6.77 18.30
C ALA A 101 3.83 5.50 17.94
N ASN A 102 5.10 5.41 18.35
CA ASN A 102 5.90 4.21 18.14
C ASN A 102 5.38 3.01 18.97
N ALA A 103 4.94 3.25 20.22
CA ALA A 103 4.37 2.20 21.06
C ALA A 103 3.07 1.63 20.45
N TYR A 104 2.19 2.51 19.95
CA TYR A 104 0.97 2.12 19.25
C TYR A 104 1.27 1.27 18.02
N LEU A 105 2.12 1.77 17.09
CA LEU A 105 2.45 1.03 15.86
C LEU A 105 3.10 -0.32 16.16
N ARG A 106 3.97 -0.38 17.17
CA ARG A 106 4.59 -1.66 17.57
C ARG A 106 3.53 -2.68 18.01
N GLN A 107 2.52 -2.25 18.75
CA GLN A 107 1.44 -3.13 19.19
C GLN A 107 0.53 -3.51 18.02
N GLN A 108 0.15 -2.56 17.19
CA GLN A 108 -0.67 -2.79 16.01
C GLN A 108 -0.01 -3.79 15.06
N TYR A 109 1.26 -3.60 14.72
CA TYR A 109 1.97 -4.48 13.79
C TYR A 109 2.17 -5.90 14.32
N LYS A 110 2.21 -6.11 15.65
CA LYS A 110 2.20 -7.47 16.21
C LYS A 110 0.89 -8.19 15.91
N VAL A 111 -0.25 -7.52 16.12
CA VAL A 111 -1.57 -8.09 15.85
C VAL A 111 -1.76 -8.36 14.35
N VAL A 112 -1.39 -7.39 13.54
CA VAL A 112 -1.43 -7.50 12.08
C VAL A 112 -0.54 -8.63 11.58
N ALA A 113 0.69 -8.77 12.10
CA ALA A 113 1.58 -9.85 11.73
C ALA A 113 0.98 -11.23 12.03
N ALA A 114 0.32 -11.39 13.18
CA ALA A 114 -0.37 -12.63 13.51
C ALA A 114 -1.50 -12.94 12.50
N PHE A 115 -2.30 -11.94 12.12
CA PHE A 115 -3.30 -12.07 11.07
C PHE A 115 -2.69 -12.47 9.72
N PHE A 116 -1.61 -11.79 9.31
CA PHE A 116 -0.93 -12.10 8.06
C PHE A 116 -0.36 -13.52 8.01
N VAL A 117 0.19 -14.02 9.14
CA VAL A 117 0.64 -15.41 9.23
C VAL A 117 -0.51 -16.39 9.02
N VAL A 118 -1.66 -16.17 9.65
CA VAL A 118 -2.84 -17.03 9.48
C VAL A 118 -3.31 -17.05 8.02
N ILE A 119 -3.48 -15.87 7.42
CA ILE A 119 -3.93 -15.78 6.01
C ILE A 119 -2.88 -16.37 5.06
N PHE A 120 -1.60 -16.12 5.30
CA PHE A 120 -0.52 -16.71 4.49
C PHE A 120 -0.57 -18.24 4.51
N VAL A 121 -0.77 -18.86 5.68
CA VAL A 121 -0.89 -20.33 5.79
C VAL A 121 -2.11 -20.82 5.04
N LEU A 122 -3.27 -20.15 5.13
CA LEU A 122 -4.46 -20.50 4.38
C LEU A 122 -4.27 -20.40 2.86
N LEU A 123 -3.66 -19.30 2.41
CA LEU A 123 -3.33 -19.11 0.99
C LEU A 123 -2.28 -20.14 0.50
N ALA A 124 -1.29 -20.46 1.33
CA ALA A 124 -0.30 -21.47 1.01
C ALA A 124 -0.92 -22.88 0.90
N LEU A 125 -1.83 -23.24 1.79
CA LEU A 125 -2.58 -24.50 1.70
C LEU A 125 -3.43 -24.55 0.42
N ALA A 126 -4.07 -23.45 0.04
CA ALA A 126 -4.84 -23.35 -1.20
C ALA A 126 -3.94 -23.46 -2.44
N ALA A 127 -2.75 -22.85 -2.42
CA ALA A 127 -1.82 -22.84 -3.54
C ALA A 127 -1.04 -24.16 -3.69
N PHE A 128 -0.47 -24.67 -2.59
CA PHE A 128 0.42 -25.85 -2.63
C PHE A 128 -0.29 -27.17 -2.29
N GLY A 129 -1.34 -27.12 -1.45
CA GLY A 129 -2.10 -28.32 -1.06
C GLY A 129 -3.23 -28.66 -2.02
N LEU A 130 -4.03 -27.63 -2.38
CA LEU A 130 -5.22 -27.82 -3.22
C LEU A 130 -4.99 -27.49 -4.70
N ASN A 131 -3.90 -26.80 -5.05
CA ASN A 131 -3.57 -26.34 -6.41
C ASN A 131 -4.70 -25.54 -7.08
N VAL A 132 -5.47 -24.75 -6.31
CA VAL A 132 -6.59 -23.94 -6.83
C VAL A 132 -6.17 -22.53 -7.25
N GLN A 133 -4.94 -22.11 -6.96
CA GLN A 133 -4.41 -20.80 -7.30
C GLN A 133 -2.88 -20.84 -7.53
N SER A 134 -2.34 -19.77 -8.11
CA SER A 134 -0.89 -19.65 -8.35
C SER A 134 -0.08 -19.75 -7.06
N HIS A 135 1.06 -20.44 -7.10
CA HIS A 135 2.00 -20.57 -5.99
C HIS A 135 2.61 -19.23 -5.53
N TRP A 136 2.53 -18.17 -6.35
CA TRP A 136 3.03 -16.85 -6.06
C TRP A 136 2.07 -15.98 -5.22
N VAL A 137 0.78 -16.35 -5.17
CA VAL A 137 -0.27 -15.61 -4.47
C VAL A 137 0.02 -15.37 -2.98
N PRO A 138 0.44 -16.37 -2.18
CA PRO A 138 0.73 -16.12 -0.76
C PRO A 138 1.83 -15.08 -0.54
N PHE A 139 2.86 -15.10 -1.39
CA PHE A 139 3.98 -14.15 -1.32
C PHE A 139 3.55 -12.75 -1.75
N ALA A 140 2.74 -12.64 -2.81
CA ALA A 140 2.18 -11.36 -3.24
C ALA A 140 1.34 -10.70 -2.14
N PHE A 141 0.52 -11.49 -1.44
CA PHE A 141 -0.26 -11.01 -0.30
C PHE A 141 0.63 -10.44 0.81
N LEU A 142 1.73 -11.12 1.17
CA LEU A 142 2.65 -10.65 2.20
C LEU A 142 3.35 -9.33 1.82
N THR A 143 3.83 -9.23 0.58
CA THR A 143 4.54 -8.02 0.15
C THR A 143 3.61 -6.82 0.10
N GLY A 144 2.38 -6.96 -0.39
CA GLY A 144 1.39 -5.90 -0.38
C GLY A 144 1.13 -5.35 1.02
N GLY A 145 0.94 -6.23 2.00
CA GLY A 145 0.80 -5.84 3.41
C GLY A 145 2.05 -5.16 3.97
N PHE A 146 3.23 -5.69 3.66
CA PHE A 146 4.49 -5.13 4.10
C PHE A 146 4.71 -3.70 3.58
N PHE A 147 4.56 -3.47 2.27
CA PHE A 147 4.78 -2.14 1.69
C PHE A 147 3.72 -1.13 2.12
N SER A 148 2.45 -1.56 2.28
CA SER A 148 1.40 -0.71 2.84
C SER A 148 1.72 -0.29 4.29
N GLY A 149 2.14 -1.24 5.13
CA GLY A 149 2.59 -0.96 6.50
C GLY A 149 3.82 -0.06 6.55
N LEU A 150 4.78 -0.26 5.64
CA LEU A 150 5.99 0.57 5.52
C LEU A 150 5.62 2.01 5.14
N ALA A 151 4.68 2.21 4.22
CA ALA A 151 4.18 3.53 3.83
C ALA A 151 3.55 4.25 5.04
N GLY A 152 2.68 3.58 5.79
CA GLY A 152 2.08 4.11 7.01
C GLY A 152 3.13 4.47 8.08
N TRP A 153 4.13 3.61 8.29
CA TRP A 153 5.23 3.87 9.23
C TRP A 153 6.08 5.09 8.82
N CYS A 154 6.43 5.20 7.53
CA CYS A 154 7.17 6.36 7.01
C CYS A 154 6.37 7.65 7.21
N GLY A 155 5.06 7.62 6.96
CA GLY A 155 4.16 8.76 7.15
C GLY A 155 4.12 9.21 8.61
N MET A 156 3.81 8.30 9.54
CA MET A 156 3.77 8.59 10.97
C MET A 156 5.11 9.13 11.47
N LYS A 157 6.21 8.49 11.09
CA LYS A 157 7.54 8.95 11.48
C LYS A 157 7.81 10.38 10.97
N THR A 158 7.45 10.68 9.73
CA THR A 158 7.61 12.02 9.16
C THR A 158 6.75 13.04 9.89
N ALA A 159 5.47 12.74 10.14
CA ALA A 159 4.53 13.65 10.79
C ALA A 159 4.95 13.98 12.23
N THR A 160 5.31 12.99 13.03
CA THR A 160 5.75 13.20 14.42
C THR A 160 7.07 13.97 14.55
N TRP A 161 7.92 13.92 13.52
CA TRP A 161 9.12 14.76 13.46
C TRP A 161 8.86 16.14 12.87
N ALA A 162 7.80 16.30 12.08
CA ALA A 162 7.44 17.58 11.47
C ALA A 162 6.62 18.47 12.40
N SER A 163 5.83 17.93 13.31
CA SER A 163 4.85 18.67 14.13
C SER A 163 5.48 19.84 14.90
N SER A 164 6.48 19.57 15.74
CA SER A 164 7.20 20.63 16.49
C SER A 164 7.93 21.61 15.57
N ARG A 165 8.53 21.13 14.48
CA ARG A 165 9.22 21.96 13.50
C ARG A 165 8.28 22.88 12.74
N THR A 166 7.08 22.40 12.43
CA THR A 166 6.01 23.22 11.83
C THR A 166 5.60 24.32 12.77
N ALA A 167 5.37 24.00 14.05
CA ALA A 167 5.01 24.97 15.08
C ALA A 167 6.13 26.00 15.30
N ALA A 168 7.39 25.57 15.39
CA ALA A 168 8.55 26.46 15.50
C ALA A 168 8.72 27.37 14.28
N GLY A 169 8.49 26.84 13.08
CA GLY A 169 8.48 27.60 11.84
C GLY A 169 7.36 28.66 11.83
N ALA A 170 6.16 28.30 12.28
CA ALA A 170 5.01 29.18 12.33
C ALA A 170 5.20 30.33 13.34
N GLN A 171 5.93 30.10 14.43
CA GLN A 171 6.32 31.19 15.38
C GLN A 171 7.20 32.27 14.71
N LYS A 172 8.02 31.90 13.72
CA LYS A 172 8.88 32.84 12.99
C LYS A 172 8.11 33.52 11.86
N SER A 173 7.38 32.76 11.05
CA SER A 173 6.48 33.28 10.02
C SER A 173 5.53 32.18 9.53
N LEU A 174 4.32 32.58 9.10
CA LEU A 174 3.35 31.67 8.50
C LEU A 174 3.94 30.89 7.31
N ASN A 175 4.72 31.55 6.46
CA ASN A 175 5.34 30.94 5.29
C ASN A 175 6.36 29.85 5.67
N GLN A 176 7.15 30.05 6.72
CA GLN A 176 8.09 29.01 7.19
C GLN A 176 7.36 27.80 7.75
N GLY A 177 6.33 27.99 8.57
CA GLY A 177 5.48 26.90 9.07
C GLY A 177 4.85 26.13 7.92
N LEU A 178 4.26 26.83 6.95
CA LEU A 178 3.64 26.23 5.77
C LEU A 178 4.64 25.44 4.92
N GLN A 179 5.85 25.94 4.72
CA GLN A 179 6.88 25.19 3.97
C GLN A 179 7.29 23.88 4.65
N VAL A 180 7.42 23.86 5.98
CA VAL A 180 7.72 22.63 6.72
C VAL A 180 6.56 21.67 6.63
N ALA A 181 5.34 22.11 6.88
CA ALA A 181 4.13 21.31 6.80
C ALA A 181 3.93 20.70 5.41
N PHE A 182 4.00 21.52 4.36
CA PHE A 182 3.79 21.07 2.98
C PHE A 182 4.83 20.05 2.53
N ARG A 183 6.12 20.30 2.82
CA ARG A 183 7.17 19.34 2.46
C ARG A 183 7.08 18.04 3.24
N SER A 184 6.69 18.08 4.51
CA SER A 184 6.46 16.85 5.29
C SER A 184 5.28 16.04 4.77
N GLY A 185 4.19 16.69 4.39
CA GLY A 185 3.06 16.03 3.72
C GLY A 185 3.44 15.45 2.35
N ALA A 186 4.25 16.19 1.57
CA ALA A 186 4.77 15.70 0.29
C ALA A 186 5.66 14.45 0.45
N VAL A 187 6.42 14.30 1.55
CA VAL A 187 7.16 13.07 1.83
C VAL A 187 6.22 11.87 1.82
N MET A 188 5.08 11.98 2.52
CA MET A 188 4.11 10.90 2.61
C MET A 188 3.56 10.53 1.23
N GLY A 189 3.08 11.51 0.47
CA GLY A 189 2.54 11.27 -0.88
C GLY A 189 3.56 10.63 -1.81
N LEU A 190 4.81 11.11 -1.82
CA LEU A 190 5.89 10.57 -2.64
C LEU A 190 6.32 9.16 -2.22
N VAL A 191 6.29 8.85 -0.92
CA VAL A 191 6.56 7.50 -0.40
C VAL A 191 5.47 6.53 -0.86
N VAL A 192 4.20 6.90 -0.74
CA VAL A 192 3.06 6.08 -1.18
C VAL A 192 3.17 5.76 -2.67
N VAL A 193 3.32 6.78 -3.51
CA VAL A 193 3.42 6.63 -4.97
C VAL A 193 4.68 5.85 -5.35
N GLY A 194 5.82 6.20 -4.75
CA GLY A 194 7.10 5.55 -5.04
C GLY A 194 7.14 4.08 -4.63
N LEU A 195 6.68 3.74 -3.43
CA LEU A 195 6.64 2.34 -2.97
C LEU A 195 5.61 1.53 -3.76
N GLY A 196 4.42 2.10 -4.03
CA GLY A 196 3.37 1.40 -4.77
C GLY A 196 3.80 1.07 -6.21
N LEU A 197 4.35 2.05 -6.91
CA LEU A 197 4.83 1.83 -8.27
C LEU A 197 6.05 0.88 -8.30
N LEU A 198 6.94 1.00 -7.31
CA LEU A 198 8.11 0.12 -7.20
C LEU A 198 7.68 -1.35 -7.00
N ASP A 199 6.75 -1.61 -6.08
CA ASP A 199 6.28 -2.96 -5.77
C ASP A 199 5.56 -3.59 -6.98
N ILE A 200 4.68 -2.84 -7.65
CA ILE A 200 4.03 -3.28 -8.89
C ILE A 200 5.07 -3.64 -9.95
N CYS A 201 6.09 -2.79 -10.15
CA CYS A 201 7.14 -3.04 -11.13
C CYS A 201 8.01 -4.26 -10.75
N LEU A 202 8.31 -4.46 -9.48
CA LEU A 202 9.08 -5.61 -9.00
C LEU A 202 8.30 -6.91 -9.20
N TRP A 203 7.00 -6.94 -8.86
CA TRP A 203 6.15 -8.11 -9.11
C TRP A 203 6.01 -8.43 -10.60
N PHE A 204 5.79 -7.41 -11.42
CA PHE A 204 5.74 -7.62 -12.87
C PHE A 204 7.07 -8.20 -13.40
N ALA A 205 8.21 -7.63 -13.00
CA ALA A 205 9.52 -8.12 -13.39
C ALA A 205 9.77 -9.55 -12.89
N ALA A 206 9.39 -9.84 -11.65
CA ALA A 206 9.56 -11.17 -11.07
C ALA A 206 8.72 -12.22 -11.83
N LEU A 207 7.45 -11.97 -12.10
CA LEU A 207 6.55 -12.94 -12.73
C LEU A 207 6.80 -13.06 -14.23
N TYR A 208 7.11 -11.96 -14.91
CA TYR A 208 7.24 -11.93 -16.36
C TYR A 208 8.63 -12.35 -16.86
N TRP A 209 9.70 -11.96 -16.14
CA TRP A 209 11.08 -12.24 -16.55
C TRP A 209 11.79 -13.24 -15.64
N LEU A 210 11.78 -13.03 -14.31
CA LEU A 210 12.60 -13.81 -13.37
C LEU A 210 12.10 -15.27 -13.27
N VAL A 211 10.79 -15.48 -13.13
CA VAL A 211 10.20 -16.84 -12.99
C VAL A 211 10.54 -17.72 -14.19
N PRO A 212 10.40 -17.28 -15.46
CA PRO A 212 10.84 -18.07 -16.60
C PRO A 212 12.36 -18.29 -16.65
N MET A 213 13.18 -17.31 -16.23
CA MET A 213 14.64 -17.47 -16.17
C MET A 213 15.08 -18.54 -15.17
N LEU A 214 14.29 -18.78 -14.10
CA LEU A 214 14.53 -19.83 -13.11
C LEU A 214 14.06 -21.22 -13.57
N GLY A 215 13.58 -21.34 -14.82
CA GLY A 215 13.15 -22.62 -15.40
C GLY A 215 11.70 -23.01 -15.12
N TYR A 216 10.89 -22.13 -14.53
CA TYR A 216 9.46 -22.33 -14.39
C TYR A 216 8.73 -22.01 -15.70
N ALA A 217 7.53 -22.60 -15.88
CA ALA A 217 6.69 -22.30 -17.03
C ALA A 217 6.36 -20.78 -17.10
N LYS A 218 6.32 -20.23 -18.31
CA LYS A 218 5.86 -18.87 -18.53
C LYS A 218 4.43 -18.71 -18.05
N LEU A 219 4.19 -17.73 -17.20
CA LEU A 219 2.87 -17.37 -16.75
C LEU A 219 2.15 -16.56 -17.85
N SER A 220 0.87 -16.82 -18.03
CA SER A 220 0.03 -15.98 -18.88
C SER A 220 -0.17 -14.59 -18.27
N LEU A 221 -0.47 -13.58 -19.09
CA LEU A 221 -0.76 -12.22 -18.59
C LEU A 221 -1.94 -12.22 -17.61
N VAL A 222 -2.91 -13.10 -17.80
CA VAL A 222 -4.04 -13.27 -16.89
C VAL A 222 -3.56 -13.77 -15.52
N GLU A 223 -2.71 -14.80 -15.47
CA GLU A 223 -2.16 -15.34 -14.22
C GLU A 223 -1.29 -14.31 -13.50
N ILE A 224 -0.47 -13.55 -14.24
CA ILE A 224 0.33 -12.45 -13.69
C ILE A 224 -0.60 -11.41 -13.04
N THR A 225 -1.62 -10.97 -13.77
CA THR A 225 -2.57 -9.96 -13.29
C THR A 225 -3.34 -10.42 -12.06
N VAL A 226 -3.83 -11.68 -12.06
CA VAL A 226 -4.54 -12.27 -10.91
C VAL A 226 -3.62 -12.37 -9.69
N THR A 227 -2.37 -12.77 -9.87
CA THR A 227 -1.38 -12.81 -8.79
C THR A 227 -1.12 -11.40 -8.23
N MET A 228 -1.00 -10.39 -9.10
CA MET A 228 -0.81 -9.00 -8.69
C MET A 228 -2.07 -8.42 -8.01
N LEU A 229 -3.28 -8.84 -8.35
CA LEU A 229 -4.49 -8.46 -7.60
C LEU A 229 -4.47 -8.98 -6.16
N CYS A 230 -3.88 -10.16 -5.92
CA CYS A 230 -3.72 -10.69 -4.57
C CYS A 230 -2.71 -9.90 -3.71
N PHE A 231 -1.72 -9.26 -4.32
CA PHE A 231 -0.89 -8.24 -3.67
C PHE A 231 -1.76 -7.07 -3.18
N GLY A 232 -2.70 -6.58 -4.00
CA GLY A 232 -3.69 -5.58 -3.60
C GLY A 232 -4.51 -5.99 -2.38
N MET A 233 -4.91 -7.27 -2.26
CA MET A 233 -5.59 -7.81 -1.07
C MET A 233 -4.74 -7.69 0.21
N GLY A 234 -3.43 -7.94 0.11
CA GLY A 234 -2.51 -7.76 1.23
C GLY A 234 -2.44 -6.31 1.68
N ALA A 235 -2.29 -5.39 0.72
CA ALA A 235 -2.29 -3.95 0.97
C ALA A 235 -3.60 -3.48 1.61
N SER A 236 -4.76 -3.94 1.09
CA SER A 236 -6.09 -3.62 1.61
C SER A 236 -6.30 -4.13 3.04
N SER A 237 -5.84 -5.35 3.34
CA SER A 237 -5.91 -5.90 4.69
C SER A 237 -5.11 -5.05 5.68
N GLN A 238 -3.88 -4.68 5.35
CA GLN A 238 -3.05 -3.81 6.18
C GLN A 238 -3.69 -2.42 6.37
N ALA A 239 -4.20 -1.82 5.29
CA ALA A 239 -4.86 -0.53 5.31
C ALA A 239 -6.11 -0.54 6.21
N LEU A 240 -6.93 -1.60 6.13
CA LEU A 240 -8.10 -1.77 6.98
C LEU A 240 -7.72 -1.77 8.47
N PHE A 241 -6.74 -2.59 8.88
CA PHE A 241 -6.28 -2.61 10.27
C PHE A 241 -5.70 -1.27 10.72
N ALA A 242 -4.91 -0.62 9.87
CA ALA A 242 -4.31 0.66 10.18
C ALA A 242 -5.37 1.76 10.36
N ARG A 243 -6.33 1.84 9.43
CA ARG A 243 -7.36 2.87 9.44
C ARG A 243 -8.40 2.67 10.54
N VAL A 244 -8.93 1.45 10.70
CA VAL A 244 -9.92 1.16 11.73
C VAL A 244 -9.30 1.23 13.13
N GLY A 245 -8.14 0.60 13.33
CA GLY A 245 -7.44 0.62 14.61
C GLY A 245 -6.97 2.03 15.00
N GLY A 246 -6.40 2.77 14.06
CA GLY A 246 -6.00 4.16 14.24
C GLY A 246 -7.19 5.05 14.56
N GLY A 247 -8.28 4.97 13.80
CA GLY A 247 -9.48 5.77 14.02
C GLY A 247 -10.18 5.50 15.34
N ILE A 248 -10.21 4.24 15.80
CA ILE A 248 -10.73 3.90 17.14
C ILE A 248 -9.85 4.54 18.22
N PHE A 249 -8.53 4.44 18.11
CA PHE A 249 -7.60 5.03 19.06
C PHE A 249 -7.73 6.56 19.11
N THR A 250 -7.75 7.23 17.94
CA THR A 250 -7.92 8.68 17.82
C THR A 250 -9.20 9.14 18.52
N LYS A 251 -10.34 8.50 18.22
CA LYS A 251 -11.61 8.89 18.84
C LYS A 251 -11.67 8.59 20.33
N ALA A 252 -11.05 7.53 20.79
CA ALA A 252 -10.97 7.24 22.22
C ALA A 252 -10.08 8.26 22.96
N ALA A 253 -8.98 8.69 22.36
CA ALA A 253 -8.08 9.69 22.92
C ALA A 253 -8.73 11.09 22.95
N ASP A 254 -9.31 11.53 21.84
CA ASP A 254 -10.04 12.79 21.67
C ASP A 254 -11.18 12.93 22.70
N VAL A 255 -12.12 11.98 22.71
CA VAL A 255 -13.23 12.00 23.67
C VAL A 255 -12.73 11.89 25.11
N GLY A 256 -11.71 11.09 25.39
CA GLY A 256 -11.12 10.97 26.72
C GLY A 256 -10.44 12.26 27.19
N ALA A 257 -9.69 12.93 26.31
CA ALA A 257 -9.07 14.22 26.59
C ALA A 257 -10.11 15.32 26.89
N ASP A 258 -11.19 15.34 26.10
CA ASP A 258 -12.29 16.28 26.26
C ASP A 258 -13.06 16.06 27.59
N LEU A 259 -13.35 14.81 27.93
CA LEU A 259 -14.03 14.51 29.20
C LEU A 259 -13.21 14.95 30.41
N VAL A 260 -11.93 14.61 30.44
CA VAL A 260 -11.04 15.01 31.54
C VAL A 260 -10.85 16.54 31.56
N GLY A 261 -10.61 17.17 30.43
CA GLY A 261 -10.38 18.60 30.35
C GLY A 261 -11.64 19.42 30.64
N LYS A 262 -12.66 19.27 29.82
CA LYS A 262 -13.86 20.12 29.85
C LYS A 262 -14.80 19.80 31.02
N VAL A 263 -15.01 18.49 31.32
CA VAL A 263 -16.00 18.06 32.30
C VAL A 263 -15.40 17.97 33.70
N GLU A 264 -14.24 17.32 33.89
CA GLU A 264 -13.66 17.12 35.22
C GLU A 264 -12.87 18.34 35.70
N HIS A 265 -12.07 18.97 34.83
CA HIS A 265 -11.20 20.07 35.24
C HIS A 265 -11.68 21.46 34.82
N SER A 266 -12.75 21.55 33.99
CA SER A 266 -13.30 22.82 33.48
C SER A 266 -12.24 23.71 32.81
N ILE A 267 -11.32 23.10 32.09
CA ILE A 267 -10.28 23.77 31.29
C ILE A 267 -10.63 23.74 29.80
N PRO A 268 -10.14 24.68 29.00
CA PRO A 268 -10.36 24.69 27.55
C PRO A 268 -9.85 23.42 26.86
N GLU A 269 -10.34 23.15 25.67
CA GLU A 269 -9.83 22.13 24.75
C GLU A 269 -8.32 22.38 24.49
N ASP A 270 -7.55 21.33 24.36
CA ASP A 270 -6.11 21.36 24.09
C ASP A 270 -5.26 22.13 25.13
N ASP A 271 -5.80 22.33 26.34
CA ASP A 271 -5.08 23.01 27.39
C ASP A 271 -3.81 22.24 27.78
N PRO A 272 -2.63 22.88 27.84
CA PRO A 272 -1.35 22.22 28.14
C PRO A 272 -1.29 21.63 29.58
N ARG A 273 -2.24 21.94 30.44
CA ARG A 273 -2.40 21.31 31.76
C ARG A 273 -3.04 19.92 31.70
N ASN A 274 -3.72 19.60 30.60
CA ASN A 274 -4.33 18.29 30.39
C ASN A 274 -3.31 17.34 29.73
N PRO A 275 -2.78 16.33 30.45
CA PRO A 275 -1.82 15.38 29.87
C PRO A 275 -2.44 14.48 28.80
N ALA A 276 -3.75 14.34 28.75
CA ALA A 276 -4.46 13.57 27.74
C ALA A 276 -4.35 14.18 26.33
N THR A 277 -4.05 15.48 26.20
CA THR A 277 -3.76 16.15 24.93
C THR A 277 -2.58 15.48 24.18
N ILE A 278 -1.61 14.89 24.90
CA ILE A 278 -0.53 14.13 24.26
C ILE A 278 -1.10 12.85 23.60
N ALA A 279 -2.02 12.16 24.27
CA ALA A 279 -2.64 10.95 23.71
C ALA A 279 -3.49 11.28 22.46
N ASP A 280 -4.18 12.40 22.50
CA ASP A 280 -4.94 12.93 21.35
C ASP A 280 -4.03 13.23 20.16
N ASN A 281 -2.96 13.98 20.36
CA ASN A 281 -1.93 14.19 19.33
C ASN A 281 -1.31 12.90 18.81
N VAL A 282 -1.12 11.87 19.63
CA VAL A 282 -0.70 10.54 19.17
C VAL A 282 -1.77 9.93 18.29
N GLY A 283 -3.04 10.07 18.65
CA GLY A 283 -4.19 9.59 17.88
C GLY A 283 -4.17 10.12 16.46
N ASP A 284 -4.06 11.43 16.28
CA ASP A 284 -4.00 12.07 14.96
C ASP A 284 -2.85 11.53 14.10
N ASN A 285 -1.67 11.36 14.69
CA ASN A 285 -0.53 10.84 13.94
C ASN A 285 -0.68 9.37 13.53
N VAL A 286 -1.35 8.53 14.31
CA VAL A 286 -1.51 7.11 13.99
C VAL A 286 -2.78 6.83 13.20
N GLY A 287 -3.86 7.57 13.44
CA GLY A 287 -5.13 7.45 12.73
C GLY A 287 -5.09 8.13 11.37
N ASP A 288 -4.86 9.45 11.39
CA ASP A 288 -4.98 10.26 10.17
C ASP A 288 -3.75 10.18 9.29
N VAL A 289 -2.54 10.03 9.83
CA VAL A 289 -1.34 9.96 9.00
C VAL A 289 -0.98 8.51 8.66
N ALA A 290 -0.74 7.64 9.66
CA ALA A 290 -0.32 6.27 9.37
C ALA A 290 -1.45 5.45 8.75
N GLY A 291 -2.69 5.58 9.28
CA GLY A 291 -3.87 4.88 8.77
C GLY A 291 -4.23 5.30 7.35
N MET A 292 -4.31 6.63 7.09
CA MET A 292 -4.58 7.14 5.75
C MET A 292 -3.45 6.83 4.77
N GLY A 293 -2.20 6.80 5.23
CA GLY A 293 -1.08 6.48 4.37
C GLY A 293 -1.11 5.06 3.83
N ALA A 294 -1.46 4.09 4.66
CA ALA A 294 -1.67 2.72 4.24
C ALA A 294 -2.86 2.59 3.27
N ASP A 295 -3.95 3.33 3.51
CA ASP A 295 -5.16 3.37 2.68
C ASP A 295 -4.90 4.00 1.30
N LEU A 296 -4.14 5.10 1.25
CA LEU A 296 -3.74 5.73 0.00
C LEU A 296 -2.83 4.82 -0.83
N TYR A 297 -1.93 4.08 -0.19
CA TYR A 297 -1.10 3.09 -0.86
C TYR A 297 -1.96 2.00 -1.52
N GLU A 298 -2.90 1.44 -0.79
CA GLU A 298 -3.85 0.42 -1.30
C GLU A 298 -4.65 0.96 -2.49
N SER A 299 -5.27 2.12 -2.35
CA SER A 299 -6.11 2.73 -3.38
C SER A 299 -5.31 3.08 -4.64
N TYR A 300 -4.08 3.56 -4.49
CA TYR A 300 -3.18 3.85 -5.61
C TYR A 300 -2.81 2.58 -6.38
N CYS A 301 -2.36 1.54 -5.68
CA CYS A 301 -2.00 0.26 -6.28
C CYS A 301 -3.23 -0.42 -6.90
N GLY A 302 -4.37 -0.41 -6.20
CA GLY A 302 -5.62 -0.99 -6.66
C GLY A 302 -6.10 -0.37 -7.97
N SER A 303 -6.00 0.95 -8.11
CA SER A 303 -6.37 1.66 -9.35
C SER A 303 -5.50 1.26 -10.53
N ILE A 304 -4.18 1.13 -10.34
CA ILE A 304 -3.25 0.69 -11.39
C ILE A 304 -3.55 -0.77 -11.77
N LEU A 305 -3.71 -1.65 -10.79
CA LEU A 305 -3.97 -3.07 -11.03
C LEU A 305 -5.33 -3.33 -11.70
N ALA A 306 -6.37 -2.58 -11.31
CA ALA A 306 -7.67 -2.65 -11.96
C ALA A 306 -7.58 -2.24 -13.43
N THR A 307 -6.84 -1.17 -13.74
CA THR A 307 -6.61 -0.72 -15.11
C THR A 307 -5.83 -1.77 -15.91
N ALA A 308 -4.81 -2.38 -15.30
CA ALA A 308 -4.03 -3.46 -15.93
C ALA A 308 -4.92 -4.69 -16.23
N ALA A 309 -5.79 -5.08 -15.30
CA ALA A 309 -6.74 -6.19 -15.49
C ALA A 309 -7.71 -5.94 -16.63
N LEU A 310 -8.24 -4.72 -16.74
CA LEU A 310 -9.10 -4.31 -17.86
C LEU A 310 -8.33 -4.35 -19.19
N GLY A 311 -7.09 -3.88 -19.23
CA GLY A 311 -6.22 -3.95 -20.39
C GLY A 311 -5.99 -5.39 -20.85
N VAL A 312 -5.64 -6.29 -19.94
CA VAL A 312 -5.45 -7.71 -20.23
C VAL A 312 -6.74 -8.35 -20.76
N SER A 313 -7.91 -8.08 -20.14
CA SER A 313 -9.20 -8.62 -20.58
C SER A 313 -9.62 -8.10 -21.96
N ALA A 314 -9.25 -6.89 -22.32
CA ALA A 314 -9.53 -6.32 -23.65
C ALA A 314 -8.70 -6.95 -24.76
N VAL A 315 -7.46 -7.38 -24.46
CA VAL A 315 -6.53 -8.02 -25.40
C VAL A 315 -6.77 -9.54 -25.47
N ALA A 316 -7.11 -10.18 -24.36
CA ALA A 316 -7.44 -11.62 -24.31
C ALA A 316 -8.85 -11.90 -24.88
N ARG A 317 -9.13 -11.46 -26.11
CA ARG A 317 -10.39 -11.82 -26.78
C ARG A 317 -10.38 -13.30 -27.17
N PRO A 318 -11.49 -14.03 -26.99
CA PRO A 318 -11.60 -15.39 -27.57
C PRO A 318 -11.51 -15.28 -29.08
N VAL A 319 -10.51 -15.97 -29.67
CA VAL A 319 -10.44 -16.20 -31.11
C VAL A 319 -11.59 -17.15 -31.45
N GLY A 320 -12.74 -16.65 -31.89
CA GLY A 320 -13.85 -17.49 -32.28
C GLY A 320 -15.25 -16.88 -32.17
N ARG A 321 -15.45 -15.72 -32.78
CA ARG A 321 -16.71 -15.37 -33.41
C ARG A 321 -16.39 -14.81 -34.78
N ALA A 322 -16.04 -15.71 -35.71
CA ALA A 322 -16.30 -15.44 -37.10
C ALA A 322 -17.83 -15.34 -37.22
N THR A 323 -18.30 -14.15 -37.54
CA THR A 323 -19.66 -13.88 -37.95
C THR A 323 -20.00 -14.75 -39.13
N GLY A 324 -20.87 -15.74 -38.93
CA GLY A 324 -21.67 -16.32 -40.00
C GLY A 324 -22.80 -15.34 -40.34
#